data_60568771ab5e540b3919bf37d4cfaefd
#
_entry.id   60568771ab5e540b3919bf37d4cfaefd
#
_cell.length_a   1.000
_cell.length_b   1.000
_cell.length_c   1.000
_cell.angle_alpha   90.00
_cell.angle_beta   90.00
_cell.angle_gamma   90.00
#
_symmetry.space_group_name_H-M   'P 1'
#
loop_
_entity.id
_entity.type
_entity.pdbx_description
1 polymer ?
#
loop_
_entity_poly.entity_id
_entity_poly.type
_entity_poly.pdbx_seq_one_letter_code
_entity_poly.pdbx_strand_id
1 'polypeptide(L)'
;KLSLIVRGELVFFVNNIGDLTALNINNGSLFWQTPTQSNIIYQDAFSLEISDLIFSNDSIYLSNNKNEIYSIDARTGIVNWKQNVNSSLTPTVIENFVITVSDEGYLFVIDSSNGNIIRITNMLKNIKNKKNEIKPTGFILAKNKIYLSLNNGKLIKADINTAIEEKVFKVSNSK
;
A
#
# COMPACT_ATOMS: atom_id res chain seq x y z
N LYS A 1 4.30 9.67 -8.96
CA LYS A 1 4.78 8.41 -9.54
C LYS A 1 3.59 7.70 -10.20
N LEU A 2 3.67 7.36 -11.48
CA LEU A 2 2.62 6.62 -12.17
C LEU A 2 2.92 5.12 -12.07
N SER A 3 2.00 4.35 -11.50
CA SER A 3 2.06 2.88 -11.47
C SER A 3 1.12 2.33 -12.54
N LEU A 4 1.65 1.44 -13.39
CA LEU A 4 0.92 0.80 -14.48
C LEU A 4 0.99 -0.71 -14.32
N ILE A 5 -0.13 -1.40 -14.56
CA ILE A 5 -0.18 -2.86 -14.66
C ILE A 5 -0.83 -3.23 -15.98
N VAL A 6 -0.27 -4.20 -16.67
CA VAL A 6 -0.88 -4.79 -17.88
C VAL A 6 -1.24 -6.24 -17.59
N ARG A 7 -2.48 -6.62 -17.89
CA ARG A 7 -2.99 -8.00 -17.81
C ARG A 7 -3.91 -8.28 -18.98
N GLY A 8 -3.54 -9.27 -19.79
CA GLY A 8 -4.25 -9.55 -21.04
C GLY A 8 -4.30 -8.33 -21.94
N GLU A 9 -5.51 -7.93 -22.33
CA GLU A 9 -5.74 -6.76 -23.17
C GLU A 9 -6.03 -5.47 -22.39
N LEU A 10 -5.88 -5.49 -21.08
CA LEU A 10 -6.16 -4.33 -20.23
C LEU A 10 -4.89 -3.73 -19.63
N VAL A 11 -4.83 -2.40 -19.61
CA VAL A 11 -3.87 -1.62 -18.82
C VAL A 11 -4.62 -0.91 -17.70
N PHE A 12 -4.06 -1.00 -16.50
CA PHE A 12 -4.60 -0.37 -15.29
C PHE A 12 -3.65 0.70 -14.79
N PHE A 13 -4.20 1.84 -14.42
CA PHE A 13 -3.44 2.93 -13.81
C PHE A 13 -4.35 3.81 -12.95
N VAL A 14 -3.76 4.56 -12.03
CA VAL A 14 -4.48 5.61 -11.29
C VAL A 14 -4.15 6.94 -11.92
N ASN A 15 -5.17 7.73 -12.25
CA ASN A 15 -5.00 9.07 -12.78
C ASN A 15 -4.65 10.10 -11.66
N ASN A 16 -4.41 11.34 -12.04
CA ASN A 16 -4.00 12.41 -11.12
C ASN A 16 -5.09 12.88 -10.14
N ILE A 17 -6.34 12.48 -10.36
CA ILE A 17 -7.46 12.74 -9.44
C ILE A 17 -7.80 11.53 -8.57
N GLY A 18 -7.02 10.45 -8.69
CA GLY A 18 -7.17 9.27 -7.84
C GLY A 18 -8.17 8.23 -8.34
N ASP A 19 -8.56 8.26 -9.61
CA ASP A 19 -9.42 7.21 -10.15
C ASP A 19 -8.58 6.07 -10.73
N LEU A 20 -8.86 4.85 -10.30
CA LEU A 20 -8.35 3.65 -10.93
C LEU A 20 -9.07 3.43 -12.26
N THR A 21 -8.32 3.37 -13.35
CA THR A 21 -8.83 3.29 -14.72
C THR A 21 -8.32 2.04 -15.40
N ALA A 22 -9.19 1.33 -16.12
CA ALA A 22 -8.85 0.23 -17.02
C ALA A 22 -9.15 0.64 -18.47
N LEU A 23 -8.14 0.52 -19.33
CA LEU A 23 -8.27 0.76 -20.77
C LEU A 23 -7.90 -0.50 -21.56
N ASN A 24 -8.51 -0.67 -22.72
CA ASN A 24 -8.05 -1.65 -23.70
C ASN A 24 -6.71 -1.19 -24.29
N ILE A 25 -5.67 -2.03 -24.21
CA ILE A 25 -4.31 -1.71 -24.64
C ILE A 25 -4.19 -1.54 -26.15
N ASN A 26 -5.06 -2.18 -26.95
CA ASN A 26 -4.96 -2.20 -28.40
C ASN A 26 -5.55 -0.93 -29.05
N ASN A 27 -6.61 -0.36 -28.44
CA ASN A 27 -7.34 0.76 -29.04
C ASN A 27 -7.56 1.96 -28.09
N GLY A 28 -7.12 1.85 -26.81
CA GLY A 28 -7.25 2.92 -25.82
C GLY A 28 -8.69 3.16 -25.33
N SER A 29 -9.65 2.31 -25.69
CA SER A 29 -11.03 2.47 -25.21
C SER A 29 -11.12 2.26 -23.71
N LEU A 30 -11.92 3.10 -23.04
CA LEU A 30 -12.25 2.95 -21.63
C LEU A 30 -13.05 1.66 -21.41
N PHE A 31 -12.57 0.82 -20.49
CA PHE A 31 -13.27 -0.39 -20.08
C PHE A 31 -14.11 -0.12 -18.82
N TRP A 32 -13.45 0.41 -17.77
CA TRP A 32 -14.10 0.92 -16.57
C TRP A 32 -13.21 1.94 -15.85
N GLN A 33 -13.82 2.72 -14.97
CA GLN A 33 -13.15 3.69 -14.11
C GLN A 33 -13.82 3.71 -12.74
N THR A 34 -13.01 3.65 -11.67
CA THR A 34 -13.49 3.59 -10.29
C THR A 34 -12.79 4.66 -9.46
N PRO A 35 -13.55 5.59 -8.83
CA PRO A 35 -12.98 6.55 -7.88
C PRO A 35 -12.36 5.83 -6.68
N THR A 36 -11.13 6.17 -6.33
CA THR A 36 -10.43 5.65 -5.15
C THR A 36 -10.15 6.74 -4.11
N GLN A 37 -11.02 7.72 -4.05
CA GLN A 37 -11.08 8.76 -3.02
C GLN A 37 -12.51 9.02 -2.62
N SER A 38 -12.78 9.01 -1.30
CA SER A 38 -14.14 9.23 -0.77
C SER A 38 -14.54 10.69 -0.69
N ASN A 39 -13.58 11.65 -0.66
CA ASN A 39 -13.85 13.08 -0.53
C ASN A 39 -12.84 13.89 -1.35
N ILE A 40 -13.26 14.37 -2.50
CA ILE A 40 -12.48 15.34 -3.29
C ILE A 40 -12.88 16.75 -2.85
N ILE A 41 -12.16 17.31 -1.88
CA ILE A 41 -12.05 18.75 -1.76
C ILE A 41 -10.90 19.14 -2.67
N TYR A 42 -11.16 19.93 -3.72
CA TYR A 42 -10.18 20.27 -4.79
C TYR A 42 -8.81 20.77 -4.28
N GLN A 43 -8.75 21.31 -3.07
CA GLN A 43 -7.49 21.75 -2.45
C GLN A 43 -6.58 20.62 -1.98
N ASP A 44 -7.10 19.43 -1.75
CA ASP A 44 -6.34 18.27 -1.25
C ASP A 44 -5.85 17.34 -2.37
N ALA A 45 -6.28 17.52 -3.61
CA ALA A 45 -5.89 16.67 -4.74
C ALA A 45 -4.38 16.71 -5.02
N PHE A 46 -3.72 17.85 -4.76
CA PHE A 46 -2.27 18.02 -4.97
C PHE A 46 -1.39 17.29 -3.94
N SER A 47 -1.96 16.83 -2.83
CA SER A 47 -1.23 16.11 -1.77
C SER A 47 -1.56 14.61 -1.74
N LEU A 48 -2.22 14.08 -2.78
CA LEU A 48 -2.56 12.67 -2.85
C LEU A 48 -1.32 11.85 -3.19
N GLU A 49 -0.95 10.96 -2.29
CA GLU A 49 0.06 9.93 -2.51
C GLU A 49 -0.63 8.58 -2.57
N ILE A 50 -0.43 7.88 -3.68
CA ILE A 50 -1.01 6.56 -3.94
C ILE A 50 0.13 5.56 -4.05
N SER A 51 -0.06 4.38 -3.46
CA SER A 51 0.87 3.27 -3.58
C SER A 51 0.96 2.77 -5.03
N ASP A 52 1.96 1.95 -5.33
CA ASP A 52 1.93 1.18 -6.56
C ASP A 52 0.76 0.19 -6.53
N LEU A 53 0.22 -0.10 -7.71
CA LEU A 53 -0.84 -1.08 -7.88
C LEU A 53 -0.29 -2.50 -7.71
N ILE A 54 -1.03 -3.37 -7.06
CA ILE A 54 -0.75 -4.82 -6.99
C ILE A 54 -1.92 -5.57 -7.60
N PHE A 55 -1.62 -6.48 -8.53
CA PHE A 55 -2.60 -7.41 -9.09
C PHE A 55 -2.39 -8.80 -8.48
N SER A 56 -3.42 -9.36 -7.89
CA SER A 56 -3.42 -10.72 -7.33
C SER A 56 -4.86 -11.27 -7.30
N ASN A 57 -5.04 -12.54 -7.70
CA ASN A 57 -6.32 -13.27 -7.66
C ASN A 57 -7.49 -12.44 -8.25
N ASP A 58 -7.31 -11.95 -9.49
CA ASP A 58 -8.27 -11.12 -10.23
C ASP A 58 -8.71 -9.82 -9.53
N SER A 59 -7.96 -9.41 -8.52
CA SER A 59 -8.17 -8.15 -7.81
C SER A 59 -6.97 -7.22 -7.91
N ILE A 60 -7.25 -5.92 -7.89
CA ILE A 60 -6.26 -4.86 -7.81
C ILE A 60 -6.30 -4.27 -6.41
N TYR A 61 -5.13 -4.17 -5.79
CA TYR A 61 -4.95 -3.59 -4.46
C TYR A 61 -4.14 -2.31 -4.57
N LEU A 62 -4.59 -1.26 -3.86
CA LEU A 62 -3.89 0.01 -3.74
C LEU A 62 -4.27 0.68 -2.42
N SER A 63 -3.38 1.52 -1.91
CA SER A 63 -3.60 2.35 -0.73
C SER A 63 -3.24 3.80 -1.02
N ASN A 64 -3.70 4.72 -0.19
CA ASN A 64 -3.40 6.13 -0.30
C ASN A 64 -3.16 6.80 1.08
N ASN A 65 -2.61 8.02 1.06
CA ASN A 65 -2.39 8.84 2.24
C ASN A 65 -3.65 9.61 2.69
N LYS A 66 -4.82 9.23 2.19
CA LYS A 66 -6.15 9.74 2.63
C LYS A 66 -6.91 8.70 3.45
N ASN A 67 -6.17 7.81 4.11
CA ASN A 67 -6.68 6.80 5.03
C ASN A 67 -7.54 5.73 4.35
N GLU A 68 -7.15 5.29 3.14
CA GLU A 68 -7.91 4.29 2.40
C GLU A 68 -7.02 3.24 1.76
N ILE A 69 -7.42 1.97 1.86
CA ILE A 69 -6.91 0.84 1.09
C ILE A 69 -8.07 0.12 0.45
N TYR A 70 -7.90 -0.29 -0.79
CA TYR A 70 -8.92 -0.90 -1.63
C TYR A 70 -8.51 -2.27 -2.14
N SER A 71 -9.51 -3.15 -2.29
CA SER A 71 -9.51 -4.27 -3.22
C SER A 71 -10.59 -4.04 -4.26
N ILE A 72 -10.23 -4.09 -5.54
CA ILE A 72 -11.11 -3.81 -6.66
C ILE A 72 -11.05 -4.99 -7.63
N ASP A 73 -12.20 -5.50 -8.04
CA ASP A 73 -12.29 -6.55 -9.07
C ASP A 73 -11.74 -6.01 -10.39
N ALA A 74 -10.71 -6.66 -10.91
CA ALA A 74 -9.98 -6.16 -12.08
C ALA A 74 -10.80 -6.24 -13.37
N ARG A 75 -11.79 -7.11 -13.44
CA ARG A 75 -12.65 -7.29 -14.61
C ARG A 75 -13.76 -6.26 -14.67
N THR A 76 -14.34 -5.91 -13.52
CA THR A 76 -15.55 -5.09 -13.46
C THR A 76 -15.31 -3.68 -12.92
N GLY A 77 -14.21 -3.45 -12.22
CA GLY A 77 -13.95 -2.20 -11.51
C GLY A 77 -14.74 -2.03 -10.22
N ILE A 78 -15.52 -3.05 -9.82
CA ILE A 78 -16.32 -2.99 -8.59
C ILE A 78 -15.39 -3.12 -7.38
N VAL A 79 -15.60 -2.26 -6.37
CA VAL A 79 -14.90 -2.34 -5.09
C VAL A 79 -15.36 -3.60 -4.34
N ASN A 80 -14.46 -4.57 -4.14
CA ASN A 80 -14.71 -5.75 -3.34
C ASN A 80 -14.83 -5.37 -1.87
N TRP A 81 -13.86 -4.59 -1.40
CA TRP A 81 -13.83 -4.03 -0.06
C TRP A 81 -12.92 -2.79 0.03
N LYS A 82 -13.14 -2.01 1.07
CA LYS A 82 -12.34 -0.85 1.45
C LYS A 82 -12.11 -0.85 2.95
N GLN A 83 -10.91 -0.45 3.40
CA GLN A 83 -10.55 -0.28 4.80
C GLN A 83 -9.86 1.06 5.06
N ASN A 84 -9.92 1.52 6.31
CA ASN A 84 -9.29 2.76 6.74
C ASN A 84 -7.83 2.49 7.13
N VAL A 85 -6.92 2.70 6.18
CA VAL A 85 -5.47 2.56 6.39
C VAL A 85 -4.77 3.70 5.67
N ASN A 86 -4.08 4.55 6.43
CA ASN A 86 -3.26 5.63 5.90
C ASN A 86 -1.90 5.08 5.47
N SER A 87 -1.73 4.77 4.19
CA SER A 87 -0.47 4.21 3.68
C SER A 87 -0.19 4.65 2.26
N SER A 88 0.97 5.25 2.05
CA SER A 88 1.54 5.51 0.73
C SER A 88 2.41 4.35 0.22
N LEU A 89 2.62 3.32 1.03
CA LEU A 89 3.46 2.17 0.70
C LEU A 89 2.68 1.10 -0.07
N THR A 90 3.37 0.49 -1.04
CA THR A 90 2.81 -0.57 -1.87
C THR A 90 2.45 -1.80 -1.01
N PRO A 91 1.18 -2.24 -0.99
CA PRO A 91 0.78 -3.43 -0.26
C PRO A 91 1.40 -4.69 -0.86
N THR A 92 1.52 -5.74 -0.07
CA THR A 92 1.99 -7.05 -0.52
C THR A 92 0.89 -8.07 -0.29
N VAL A 93 0.59 -8.89 -1.30
CA VAL A 93 -0.39 -9.97 -1.19
C VAL A 93 0.34 -11.30 -1.08
N ILE A 94 0.07 -12.05 -0.02
CA ILE A 94 0.60 -13.40 0.22
C ILE A 94 -0.56 -14.30 0.63
N GLU A 95 -0.76 -15.38 -0.13
CA GLU A 95 -1.88 -16.31 0.10
C GLU A 95 -3.21 -15.55 0.18
N ASN A 96 -3.87 -15.60 1.34
CA ASN A 96 -5.15 -14.96 1.60
C ASN A 96 -5.02 -13.63 2.38
N PHE A 97 -3.82 -13.04 2.42
CA PHE A 97 -3.57 -11.84 3.20
C PHE A 97 -3.05 -10.70 2.34
N VAL A 98 -3.58 -9.51 2.60
CA VAL A 98 -3.00 -8.24 2.17
C VAL A 98 -2.25 -7.64 3.35
N ILE A 99 -0.96 -7.37 3.16
CA ILE A 99 -0.08 -6.82 4.19
C ILE A 99 0.36 -5.43 3.74
N THR A 100 0.21 -4.45 4.61
CA THR A 100 0.72 -3.09 4.38
C THR A 100 1.22 -2.48 5.68
N VAL A 101 2.00 -1.41 5.57
CA VAL A 101 2.47 -0.62 6.71
C VAL A 101 1.98 0.80 6.54
N SER A 102 1.29 1.34 7.56
CA SER A 102 0.82 2.72 7.53
C SER A 102 1.98 3.73 7.63
N ASP A 103 1.72 4.97 7.23
CA ASP A 103 2.70 6.06 7.31
C ASP A 103 3.10 6.37 8.76
N GLU A 104 2.27 5.99 9.75
CA GLU A 104 2.56 6.06 11.19
C GLU A 104 3.34 4.85 11.71
N GLY A 105 3.61 3.84 10.86
CA GLY A 105 4.40 2.65 11.21
C GLY A 105 3.63 1.50 11.84
N TYR A 106 2.33 1.39 11.60
CA TYR A 106 1.53 0.23 11.97
C TYR A 106 1.49 -0.78 10.83
N LEU A 107 1.87 -2.02 11.11
CA LEU A 107 1.67 -3.16 10.22
C LEU A 107 0.21 -3.61 10.30
N PHE A 108 -0.45 -3.68 9.16
CA PHE A 108 -1.78 -4.24 8.99
C PHE A 108 -1.69 -5.58 8.26
N VAL A 109 -2.42 -6.57 8.78
CA VAL A 109 -2.70 -7.84 8.10
C VAL A 109 -4.20 -7.91 7.88
N ILE A 110 -4.61 -7.98 6.63
CA ILE A 110 -6.01 -7.87 6.18
C ILE A 110 -6.34 -9.15 5.42
N ASP A 111 -7.53 -9.72 5.66
CA ASP A 111 -8.06 -10.82 4.86
C ASP A 111 -8.36 -10.32 3.43
N SER A 112 -7.75 -10.94 2.43
CA SER A 112 -7.87 -10.50 1.04
C SER A 112 -9.27 -10.69 0.45
N SER A 113 -10.06 -11.62 1.00
CA SER A 113 -11.39 -11.96 0.49
C SER A 113 -12.48 -10.98 0.91
N ASN A 114 -12.36 -10.43 2.13
CA ASN A 114 -13.44 -9.63 2.73
C ASN A 114 -12.99 -8.30 3.33
N GLY A 115 -11.68 -8.04 3.38
CA GLY A 115 -11.10 -6.81 3.91
C GLY A 115 -11.06 -6.72 5.44
N ASN A 116 -11.40 -7.78 6.17
CA ASN A 116 -11.34 -7.76 7.63
C ASN A 116 -9.91 -7.62 8.13
N ILE A 117 -9.68 -6.66 9.02
CA ILE A 117 -8.37 -6.48 9.66
C ILE A 117 -8.18 -7.60 10.69
N ILE A 118 -7.22 -8.47 10.43
CA ILE A 118 -6.89 -9.62 11.30
C ILE A 118 -5.95 -9.18 12.42
N ARG A 119 -5.00 -8.28 12.09
CA ARG A 119 -3.99 -7.83 13.04
C ARG A 119 -3.48 -6.44 12.71
N ILE A 120 -3.24 -5.66 13.78
CA ILE A 120 -2.51 -4.39 13.71
C ILE A 120 -1.36 -4.48 14.71
N THR A 121 -0.14 -4.09 14.29
CA THR A 121 1.02 -4.10 15.19
C THR A 121 1.86 -2.84 14.99
N ASN A 122 2.18 -2.14 16.07
CA ASN A 122 3.05 -0.97 16.02
C ASN A 122 4.52 -1.41 15.85
N MET A 123 5.06 -1.23 14.65
CA MET A 123 6.44 -1.56 14.28
C MET A 123 7.47 -0.56 14.84
N LEU A 124 7.03 0.64 15.23
CA LEU A 124 7.90 1.72 15.72
C LEU A 124 7.92 1.83 17.25
N LYS A 125 7.21 0.96 17.98
CA LYS A 125 7.06 1.03 19.44
C LYS A 125 8.37 1.20 20.21
N ASN A 126 9.45 0.54 19.74
CA ASN A 126 10.76 0.56 20.40
C ASN A 126 11.73 1.57 19.76
N ILE A 127 11.32 2.26 18.73
CA ILE A 127 12.20 3.21 18.00
C ILE A 127 12.10 4.58 18.67
N LYS A 128 13.16 4.93 19.41
CA LYS A 128 13.23 6.25 20.06
C LYS A 128 13.35 7.37 19.02
N ASN A 129 12.42 8.31 19.11
CA ASN A 129 12.45 9.55 18.32
C ASN A 129 13.07 10.68 19.16
N LYS A 130 14.11 11.35 18.65
CA LYS A 130 14.74 12.43 19.40
C LYS A 130 14.39 13.84 18.89
N LYS A 131 14.03 14.04 17.62
CA LYS A 131 13.78 15.39 17.05
C LYS A 131 12.85 15.45 15.83
N ASN A 132 12.75 14.40 15.02
CA ASN A 132 11.96 14.42 13.78
C ASN A 132 11.00 13.23 13.75
N GLU A 133 9.85 13.42 13.14
CA GLU A 133 8.89 12.35 12.91
C GLU A 133 9.53 11.20 12.13
N ILE A 134 9.44 9.98 12.66
CA ILE A 134 9.96 8.77 12.00
C ILE A 134 8.86 8.20 11.15
N LYS A 135 9.13 8.04 9.86
CA LYS A 135 8.19 7.49 8.88
C LYS A 135 8.78 6.27 8.18
N PRO A 136 7.96 5.25 7.93
CA PRO A 136 8.26 4.20 6.97
C PRO A 136 8.50 4.78 5.57
N THR A 137 9.48 4.21 4.86
CA THR A 137 9.81 4.60 3.48
C THR A 137 9.70 3.44 2.50
N GLY A 138 9.50 2.23 3.00
CA GLY A 138 9.30 1.03 2.23
C GLY A 138 9.38 -0.22 3.09
N PHE A 139 8.79 -1.30 2.64
CA PHE A 139 8.93 -2.60 3.29
C PHE A 139 8.96 -3.73 2.26
N ILE A 140 9.55 -4.86 2.66
CA ILE A 140 9.51 -6.11 1.91
C ILE A 140 9.33 -7.29 2.87
N LEU A 141 8.77 -8.37 2.33
CA LEU A 141 8.61 -9.64 3.02
C LEU A 141 9.58 -10.65 2.42
N ALA A 142 10.41 -11.27 3.24
CA ALA A 142 11.36 -12.29 2.81
C ALA A 142 11.64 -13.30 3.92
N LYS A 143 11.58 -14.61 3.60
CA LYS A 143 11.93 -15.71 4.54
C LYS A 143 11.23 -15.57 5.91
N ASN A 144 9.93 -15.39 5.92
CA ASN A 144 9.11 -15.19 7.13
C ASN A 144 9.51 -13.96 7.98
N LYS A 145 10.15 -12.98 7.37
CA LYS A 145 10.53 -11.72 8.02
C LYS A 145 9.99 -10.54 7.23
N ILE A 146 9.69 -9.48 7.96
CA ILE A 146 9.42 -8.16 7.41
C ILE A 146 10.66 -7.28 7.61
N TYR A 147 11.06 -6.61 6.55
CA TYR A 147 12.11 -5.60 6.56
C TYR A 147 11.46 -4.26 6.26
N LEU A 148 11.54 -3.33 7.22
CA LEU A 148 10.93 -2.01 7.15
C LEU A 148 12.02 -0.95 7.15
N SER A 149 12.13 -0.17 6.09
CA SER A 149 13.04 0.98 6.02
C SER A 149 12.37 2.25 6.54
N LEU A 150 13.17 3.10 7.17
CA LEU A 150 12.72 4.34 7.81
C LEU A 150 13.46 5.55 7.23
N ASN A 151 12.80 6.72 7.23
CA ASN A 151 13.37 8.00 6.77
C ASN A 151 14.63 8.47 7.51
N ASN A 152 14.93 7.90 8.68
CA ASN A 152 16.11 8.21 9.48
C ASN A 152 17.31 7.26 9.20
N GLY A 153 17.28 6.50 8.11
CA GLY A 153 18.33 5.56 7.72
C GLY A 153 18.40 4.28 8.55
N LYS A 154 17.34 3.94 9.27
CA LYS A 154 17.23 2.65 9.97
C LYS A 154 16.45 1.64 9.13
N LEU A 155 16.80 0.37 9.31
CA LEU A 155 16.09 -0.79 8.78
C LEU A 155 15.71 -1.69 9.94
N ILE A 156 14.42 -1.92 10.12
CA ILE A 156 13.89 -2.85 11.11
C ILE A 156 13.72 -4.21 10.45
N LYS A 157 14.22 -5.27 11.09
CA LYS A 157 13.89 -6.66 10.78
C LYS A 157 12.98 -7.19 11.89
N ALA A 158 11.82 -7.72 11.53
CA ALA A 158 10.85 -8.29 12.46
C ALA A 158 10.33 -9.63 11.97
N ASP A 159 9.79 -10.43 12.87
CA ASP A 159 9.10 -11.66 12.50
C ASP A 159 7.74 -11.35 11.87
N ILE A 160 7.38 -12.02 10.76
CA ILE A 160 6.14 -11.72 10.03
C ILE A 160 4.88 -12.09 10.83
N ASN A 161 4.94 -13.14 11.66
CA ASN A 161 3.77 -13.63 12.39
C ASN A 161 3.46 -12.80 13.63
N THR A 162 4.48 -12.29 14.30
CA THR A 162 4.35 -11.52 15.53
C THR A 162 4.54 -10.03 15.33
N ALA A 163 5.22 -9.65 14.25
CA ALA A 163 5.76 -8.31 13.99
C ALA A 163 6.67 -7.78 15.12
N ILE A 164 7.19 -8.68 15.95
CA ILE A 164 8.16 -8.34 16.99
C ILE A 164 9.51 -8.05 16.32
N GLU A 165 10.05 -6.88 16.65
CA GLU A 165 11.38 -6.47 16.23
C GLU A 165 12.44 -7.46 16.71
N GLU A 166 13.21 -8.02 15.78
CA GLU A 166 14.36 -8.87 16.07
C GLU A 166 15.67 -8.09 16.04
N LYS A 167 15.77 -7.12 15.13
CA LYS A 167 17.00 -6.34 14.93
C LYS A 167 16.73 -5.02 14.23
N VAL A 168 17.44 -3.98 14.65
CA VAL A 168 17.51 -2.70 13.94
C VAL A 168 18.90 -2.52 13.39
N PHE A 169 18.99 -2.33 12.10
CA PHE A 169 20.23 -1.98 11.40
C PHE A 169 20.27 -0.46 11.21
N LYS A 170 21.44 0.12 11.37
CA LYS A 170 21.71 1.49 10.93
C LYS A 170 22.38 1.40 9.56
N VAL A 171 21.67 1.85 8.52
CA VAL A 171 22.29 2.01 7.21
C VAL A 171 23.18 3.24 7.30
N SER A 172 24.48 3.10 6.98
CA SER A 172 25.41 4.23 7.02
C SER A 172 24.90 5.31 6.08
N ASN A 173 24.76 6.53 6.59
CA ASN A 173 24.53 7.66 5.70
C ASN A 173 25.76 7.77 4.79
N SER A 174 25.55 7.57 3.49
CA SER A 174 26.49 8.14 2.52
C SER A 174 26.48 9.65 2.75
N LYS A 175 27.63 10.20 3.10
CA LYS A 175 27.85 11.65 3.21
C LYS A 175 27.62 12.29 1.83
#